data_a907d1d7a52f9bc3c56cea8e23f06e42
#
_entry.id   a907d1d7a52f9bc3c56cea8e23f06e42
#
_cell.length_a   1.000
_cell.length_b   1.000
_cell.length_c   1.000
_cell.angle_alpha   90.00
_cell.angle_beta   90.00
_cell.angle_gamma   90.00
#
_symmetry.space_group_name_H-M   'P 1'
#
loop_
_entity.id
_entity.type
_entity.pdbx_description
1 polymer ?
#
loop_
_entity_poly.entity_id
_entity_poly.type
_entity_poly.pdbx_seq_one_letter_code
_entity_poly.pdbx_strand_id
1 'polypeptide(L)'
;MDQTNIKQLLDAIGPGFCLAKWTQTTINLGIGETQSCHHNDFHVIPLAEIKRSSAALHNTQEKKNQRKLMLSGGKPKECGYCWKVEDNSNYFSDRVIMSSKFNALDYYEDIKNSTGDEDFDPTQLEVSFSNVCNFACSYCGPSFSSKWATDVSRNGPYVNGYNSLNKKYILDKEQNPYVDAFWDYLPKIYNTLHTLRITGGEPLMSRHTKKLLEYVKYNPNKNLTLIINTNLGVPDELFYDFIEDVKLIQPHVKEIEIATSGESTGIRAEYIRDGLDYASWYNRCKYILSELDVKLNFMCAYNLLSITTFTDFLKDVKLLYTSYGKVGLSISSVVQPTFLSVSAAPIEWRSYLVESLEFLESNAPGEVANRFKHVIAHFDAPRDEDLSDTLSKFIIEYDKRRGKDFKSTFPEYSFIKS
;
A
#
# COMPACT_ATOMS: atom_id res chain seq x y z
N MET A 1 -10.66 19.57 -13.49
CA MET A 1 -9.44 20.38 -13.77
C MET A 1 -8.37 19.38 -14.22
N ASP A 2 -7.63 19.68 -15.31
CA ASP A 2 -6.52 18.81 -15.72
C ASP A 2 -5.28 19.02 -14.84
N GLN A 3 -4.30 18.11 -14.94
CA GLN A 3 -3.11 18.12 -14.07
C GLN A 3 -2.22 19.36 -14.28
N THR A 4 -2.19 19.92 -15.48
CA THR A 4 -1.44 21.14 -15.79
C THR A 4 -2.02 22.33 -15.03
N ASN A 5 -3.33 22.50 -15.08
CA ASN A 5 -4.03 23.57 -14.36
C ASN A 5 -3.90 23.40 -12.84
N ILE A 6 -3.94 22.15 -12.34
CA ILE A 6 -3.71 21.88 -10.91
C ILE A 6 -2.28 22.28 -10.52
N LYS A 7 -1.28 21.89 -11.31
CA LYS A 7 0.11 22.28 -11.05
C LYS A 7 0.26 23.80 -10.97
N GLN A 8 -0.31 24.53 -11.93
CA GLN A 8 -0.28 25.99 -11.94
C GLN A 8 -0.95 26.59 -10.70
N LEU A 9 -2.08 26.04 -10.28
CA LEU A 9 -2.79 26.46 -9.06
C LEU A 9 -1.92 26.27 -7.81
N LEU A 10 -1.25 25.14 -7.69
CA LEU A 10 -0.37 24.86 -6.55
C LEU A 10 0.89 25.74 -6.57
N ASP A 11 1.51 25.90 -7.73
CA ASP A 11 2.73 26.71 -7.93
C ASP A 11 2.49 28.21 -7.68
N ALA A 12 1.25 28.68 -7.81
CA ALA A 12 0.89 30.05 -7.47
C ALA A 12 1.07 30.37 -5.97
N ILE A 13 1.05 29.37 -5.09
CA ILE A 13 1.38 29.51 -3.67
C ILE A 13 2.89 29.28 -3.47
N GLY A 14 3.41 28.21 -4.10
CA GLY A 14 4.83 27.90 -4.04
C GLY A 14 5.16 26.53 -4.63
N PRO A 15 6.42 26.31 -5.09
CA PRO A 15 6.82 25.07 -5.75
C PRO A 15 6.81 23.86 -4.81
N GLY A 16 6.69 24.06 -3.50
CA GLY A 16 6.56 23.00 -2.51
C GLY A 16 5.14 22.77 -2.01
N PHE A 17 4.17 23.56 -2.45
CA PHE A 17 2.80 23.48 -1.92
C PHE A 17 2.05 22.23 -2.42
N CYS A 18 1.40 21.52 -1.48
CA CYS A 18 0.70 20.27 -1.75
C CYS A 18 -0.52 20.10 -0.82
N LEU A 19 -1.73 20.01 -1.38
CA LEU A 19 -2.97 19.85 -0.59
C LEU A 19 -3.00 18.55 0.22
N ALA A 20 -2.35 17.49 -0.26
CA ALA A 20 -2.28 16.22 0.48
C ALA A 20 -1.67 16.36 1.88
N LYS A 21 -0.85 17.38 2.13
CA LYS A 21 -0.25 17.64 3.45
C LYS A 21 -1.32 17.98 4.51
N TRP A 22 -2.46 18.50 4.11
CA TRP A 22 -3.60 18.82 4.99
C TRP A 22 -4.68 17.74 4.92
N THR A 23 -4.99 17.26 3.71
CA THR A 23 -6.19 16.45 3.45
C THR A 23 -5.98 14.95 3.55
N GLN A 24 -4.73 14.47 3.59
CA GLN A 24 -4.43 13.04 3.60
C GLN A 24 -3.54 12.64 4.78
N THR A 25 -3.80 11.47 5.31
CA THR A 25 -2.97 10.89 6.37
C THR A 25 -2.95 9.37 6.31
N THR A 26 -1.76 8.81 6.51
CA THR A 26 -1.54 7.40 6.80
C THR A 26 -1.00 7.29 8.22
N ILE A 27 -1.61 6.44 9.04
CA ILE A 27 -1.27 6.27 10.45
C ILE A 27 -0.94 4.81 10.71
N ASN A 28 0.27 4.55 11.20
CA ASN A 28 0.65 3.23 11.71
C ASN A 28 0.56 3.22 13.24
N LEU A 29 -0.58 2.79 13.75
CA LEU A 29 -0.88 2.77 15.17
C LEU A 29 -0.02 1.75 15.94
N GLY A 30 0.42 0.67 15.27
CA GLY A 30 1.27 -0.36 15.89
C GLY A 30 2.64 0.15 16.35
N ILE A 31 3.13 1.25 15.77
CA ILE A 31 4.42 1.88 16.13
C ILE A 31 4.31 3.37 16.44
N GLY A 32 3.11 3.95 16.32
CA GLY A 32 2.86 5.36 16.59
C GLY A 32 3.53 6.31 15.59
N GLU A 33 3.42 6.01 14.30
CA GLU A 33 3.98 6.84 13.24
C GLU A 33 2.89 7.32 12.27
N THR A 34 3.11 8.48 11.65
CA THR A 34 2.20 9.07 10.66
C THR A 34 2.96 9.67 9.47
N GLN A 35 2.29 9.73 8.34
CA GLN A 35 2.74 10.45 7.13
C GLN A 35 1.52 11.07 6.41
N SER A 36 1.75 11.95 5.43
CA SER A 36 0.65 12.60 4.70
C SER A 36 0.29 11.93 3.39
N CYS A 37 1.24 11.24 2.75
CA CYS A 37 1.01 10.48 1.50
C CYS A 37 2.01 9.31 1.43
N HIS A 38 1.92 8.48 0.38
CA HIS A 38 2.70 7.23 0.27
C HIS A 38 4.21 7.42 0.08
N HIS A 39 4.67 8.61 -0.31
CA HIS A 39 6.06 8.84 -0.71
C HIS A 39 6.90 9.66 0.26
N ASN A 40 6.29 10.26 1.28
CA ASN A 40 7.06 10.92 2.31
C ASN A 40 7.40 9.97 3.46
N ASP A 41 8.50 10.26 4.14
CA ASP A 41 8.93 9.47 5.29
C ASP A 41 7.90 9.55 6.42
N PHE A 42 7.74 8.44 7.14
CA PHE A 42 7.02 8.41 8.39
C PHE A 42 7.79 9.18 9.47
N HIS A 43 7.06 9.89 10.31
CA HIS A 43 7.61 10.43 11.55
C HIS A 43 6.83 9.95 12.76
N VAL A 44 7.49 9.93 13.91
CA VAL A 44 6.90 9.49 15.18
C VAL A 44 5.87 10.51 15.65
N ILE A 45 4.72 10.02 16.11
CA ILE A 45 3.70 10.84 16.77
C ILE A 45 4.10 10.96 18.25
N PRO A 46 4.43 12.15 18.76
CA PRO A 46 4.82 12.29 20.15
C PRO A 46 3.67 11.99 21.12
N LEU A 47 3.89 11.11 22.10
CA LEU A 47 2.88 10.77 23.11
C LEU A 47 2.38 12.00 23.88
N ALA A 48 3.25 13.01 24.09
CA ALA A 48 2.86 14.27 24.74
C ALA A 48 1.82 15.05 23.89
N GLU A 49 1.87 14.95 22.58
CA GLU A 49 0.87 15.58 21.70
C GLU A 49 -0.45 14.81 21.73
N ILE A 50 -0.41 13.48 21.68
CA ILE A 50 -1.60 12.61 21.81
C ILE A 50 -2.33 12.86 23.14
N LYS A 51 -1.59 13.01 24.24
CA LYS A 51 -2.18 13.32 25.55
C LYS A 51 -2.91 14.66 25.60
N ARG A 52 -2.50 15.63 24.77
CA ARG A 52 -3.16 16.94 24.66
C ARG A 52 -4.38 16.89 23.72
N SER A 53 -4.24 16.20 22.60
CA SER A 53 -5.29 16.09 21.59
C SER A 53 -5.11 14.83 20.74
N SER A 54 -6.18 14.06 20.58
CA SER A 54 -6.20 12.93 19.66
C SER A 54 -6.03 13.35 18.19
N ALA A 55 -6.31 14.61 17.85
CA ALA A 55 -6.07 15.17 16.51
C ALA A 55 -4.57 15.17 16.13
N ALA A 56 -3.66 15.04 17.10
CA ALA A 56 -2.23 14.88 16.86
C ALA A 56 -1.87 13.60 16.09
N LEU A 57 -2.78 12.65 15.92
CA LEU A 57 -2.60 11.53 14.99
C LEU A 57 -2.37 12.01 13.54
N HIS A 58 -2.99 13.12 13.16
CA HIS A 58 -2.82 13.78 11.87
C HIS A 58 -2.10 15.12 11.99
N ASN A 59 -2.37 15.89 13.03
CA ASN A 59 -1.92 17.28 13.20
C ASN A 59 -0.75 17.38 14.17
N THR A 60 0.31 16.58 13.96
CA THR A 60 1.54 16.72 14.75
C THR A 60 2.17 18.10 14.53
N GLN A 61 2.94 18.58 15.53
CA GLN A 61 3.69 19.83 15.38
C GLN A 61 4.65 19.77 14.18
N GLU A 62 5.20 18.61 13.89
CA GLU A 62 6.04 18.38 12.72
C GLU A 62 5.28 18.65 11.42
N LYS A 63 4.09 18.06 11.23
CA LYS A 63 3.26 18.33 10.04
C LYS A 63 2.84 19.81 9.94
N LYS A 64 2.52 20.45 11.06
CA LYS A 64 2.22 21.88 11.09
C LYS A 64 3.40 22.73 10.62
N ASN A 65 4.62 22.40 11.07
CA ASN A 65 5.82 23.09 10.61
C ASN A 65 6.05 22.89 9.10
N GLN A 66 5.79 21.69 8.58
CA GLN A 66 5.88 21.39 7.15
C GLN A 66 4.82 22.19 6.34
N ARG A 67 3.58 22.29 6.85
CA ARG A 67 2.52 23.13 6.25
C ARG A 67 2.92 24.60 6.18
N LYS A 68 3.45 25.17 7.26
CA LYS A 68 3.97 26.54 7.27
C LYS A 68 5.06 26.75 6.23
N LEU A 69 6.00 25.78 6.14
CA LEU A 69 7.07 25.85 5.15
C LEU A 69 6.50 25.83 3.72
N MET A 70 5.50 25.01 3.44
CA MET A 70 4.83 24.97 2.13
C MET A 70 4.11 26.27 1.80
N LEU A 71 3.40 26.87 2.76
CA LEU A 71 2.70 28.15 2.58
C LEU A 71 3.67 29.32 2.37
N SER A 72 4.90 29.23 2.90
CA SER A 72 5.97 30.20 2.64
C SER A 72 6.75 29.94 1.34
N GLY A 73 6.32 28.99 0.51
CA GLY A 73 6.96 28.62 -0.76
C GLY A 73 8.12 27.63 -0.64
N GLY A 74 8.38 27.09 0.57
CA GLY A 74 9.46 26.12 0.79
C GLY A 74 9.09 24.70 0.38
N LYS A 75 10.14 23.86 0.22
CA LYS A 75 10.05 22.43 -0.13
C LYS A 75 10.42 21.58 1.08
N PRO A 76 9.47 20.95 1.80
CA PRO A 76 9.78 20.04 2.91
C PRO A 76 10.67 18.89 2.47
N LYS A 77 11.69 18.55 3.28
CA LYS A 77 12.70 17.55 2.93
C LYS A 77 12.12 16.15 2.74
N GLU A 78 11.17 15.76 3.57
CA GLU A 78 10.52 14.45 3.54
C GLU A 78 9.68 14.22 2.27
N CYS A 79 9.33 15.28 1.53
CA CYS A 79 8.64 15.22 0.24
C CYS A 79 9.61 15.13 -0.95
N GLY A 80 10.87 14.76 -0.72
CA GLY A 80 11.94 14.72 -1.71
C GLY A 80 11.66 13.89 -2.96
N TYR A 81 10.78 12.86 -2.85
CA TYR A 81 10.33 12.09 -4.01
C TYR A 81 9.68 13.00 -5.08
N CYS A 82 8.72 13.84 -4.70
CA CYS A 82 8.03 14.73 -5.64
C CYS A 82 9.00 15.72 -6.27
N TRP A 83 9.95 16.26 -5.50
CA TRP A 83 10.95 17.20 -6.01
C TRP A 83 11.85 16.53 -7.04
N LYS A 84 12.30 15.29 -6.80
CA LYS A 84 13.10 14.53 -7.76
C LYS A 84 12.35 14.26 -9.05
N VAL A 85 11.06 13.95 -8.99
CA VAL A 85 10.23 13.75 -10.19
C VAL A 85 10.10 15.03 -10.98
N GLU A 86 9.79 16.17 -10.33
CA GLU A 86 9.58 17.45 -11.01
C GLU A 86 10.87 18.08 -11.54
N ASP A 87 12.00 17.85 -10.85
CA ASP A 87 13.31 18.37 -11.27
C ASP A 87 13.95 17.55 -12.42
N ASN A 88 13.61 16.25 -12.55
CA ASN A 88 14.29 15.35 -13.49
C ASN A 88 13.38 14.79 -14.61
N SER A 89 12.11 15.17 -14.65
CA SER A 89 11.18 14.67 -15.67
C SER A 89 10.07 15.65 -15.99
N ASN A 90 9.38 15.38 -17.11
CA ASN A 90 8.17 16.12 -17.51
C ASN A 90 6.87 15.46 -16.95
N TYR A 91 7.00 14.48 -16.05
CA TYR A 91 5.84 13.85 -15.45
C TYR A 91 5.31 14.66 -14.27
N PHE A 92 4.01 14.57 -14.03
CA PHE A 92 3.41 15.12 -12.82
C PHE A 92 3.78 14.29 -11.61
N SER A 93 4.28 14.95 -10.57
CA SER A 93 4.57 14.32 -9.30
C SER A 93 3.28 13.99 -8.53
N ASP A 94 3.39 13.14 -7.50
CA ASP A 94 2.26 12.87 -6.61
C ASP A 94 1.76 14.11 -5.87
N ARG A 95 2.55 15.16 -5.73
CA ARG A 95 2.09 16.47 -5.26
C ARG A 95 0.90 16.97 -6.08
N VAL A 96 0.99 16.88 -7.40
CA VAL A 96 -0.07 17.32 -8.34
C VAL A 96 -1.20 16.29 -8.36
N ILE A 97 -0.86 15.01 -8.50
CA ILE A 97 -1.84 13.92 -8.62
C ILE A 97 -2.68 13.79 -7.35
N MET A 98 -2.07 13.78 -6.17
CA MET A 98 -2.78 13.61 -4.90
C MET A 98 -3.56 14.87 -4.50
N SER A 99 -3.11 16.06 -4.88
CA SER A 99 -3.88 17.28 -4.66
C SER A 99 -5.18 17.33 -5.46
N SER A 100 -5.34 16.51 -6.49
CA SER A 100 -6.59 16.39 -7.27
C SER A 100 -7.53 15.29 -6.77
N LYS A 101 -7.11 14.48 -5.80
CA LYS A 101 -7.87 13.33 -5.30
C LYS A 101 -8.54 13.63 -3.95
N PHE A 102 -9.49 12.79 -3.59
CA PHE A 102 -10.13 12.78 -2.26
C PHE A 102 -10.73 14.15 -1.88
N ASN A 103 -11.29 14.87 -2.86
CA ASN A 103 -11.89 16.19 -2.68
C ASN A 103 -10.93 17.25 -2.11
N ALA A 104 -9.61 17.08 -2.26
CA ALA A 104 -8.62 18.01 -1.71
C ALA A 104 -8.76 19.43 -2.27
N LEU A 105 -9.17 19.58 -3.55
CA LEU A 105 -9.35 20.87 -4.19
C LEU A 105 -10.48 21.71 -3.57
N ASP A 106 -11.48 21.08 -2.95
CA ASP A 106 -12.58 21.77 -2.29
C ASP A 106 -12.09 22.62 -1.11
N TYR A 107 -10.94 22.28 -0.55
CA TYR A 107 -10.31 22.96 0.60
C TYR A 107 -9.17 23.91 0.18
N TYR A 108 -8.95 24.13 -1.12
CA TYR A 108 -7.82 24.93 -1.60
C TYR A 108 -7.79 26.35 -1.02
N GLU A 109 -8.91 27.06 -1.04
CA GLU A 109 -8.97 28.44 -0.54
C GLU A 109 -8.81 28.50 0.98
N ASP A 110 -9.40 27.58 1.73
CA ASP A 110 -9.24 27.52 3.19
C ASP A 110 -7.78 27.26 3.58
N ILE A 111 -7.15 26.29 2.90
CA ILE A 111 -5.74 25.92 3.15
C ILE A 111 -4.80 27.06 2.76
N LYS A 112 -5.00 27.67 1.61
CA LYS A 112 -4.20 28.80 1.12
C LYS A 112 -4.21 30.00 2.09
N ASN A 113 -5.35 30.24 2.73
CA ASN A 113 -5.55 31.35 3.65
C ASN A 113 -5.25 30.97 5.12
N SER A 114 -4.84 29.73 5.40
CA SER A 114 -4.47 29.26 6.74
C SER A 114 -3.04 29.70 7.12
N THR A 115 -2.74 29.63 8.40
CA THR A 115 -1.36 29.85 8.91
C THR A 115 -0.50 28.58 8.86
N GLY A 116 -1.13 27.40 8.66
CA GLY A 116 -0.52 26.09 8.74
C GLY A 116 -0.39 25.52 10.15
N ASP A 117 -0.83 26.28 11.18
CA ASP A 117 -0.82 25.85 12.59
C ASP A 117 -2.14 25.22 13.04
N GLU A 118 -3.20 25.48 12.31
CA GLU A 118 -4.52 24.97 12.62
C GLU A 118 -4.58 23.44 12.51
N ASP A 119 -5.39 22.82 13.35
CA ASP A 119 -5.79 21.45 13.14
C ASP A 119 -6.69 21.39 11.89
N PHE A 120 -6.43 20.43 11.03
CA PHE A 120 -7.19 20.21 9.82
C PHE A 120 -7.68 18.75 9.82
N ASP A 121 -8.95 18.54 9.52
CA ASP A 121 -9.52 17.19 9.44
C ASP A 121 -9.23 16.56 8.07
N PRO A 122 -8.64 15.36 8.03
CA PRO A 122 -8.31 14.73 6.76
C PRO A 122 -9.57 14.29 6.01
N THR A 123 -9.55 14.37 4.68
CA THR A 123 -10.58 13.80 3.81
C THR A 123 -10.25 12.36 3.40
N GLN A 124 -8.97 11.96 3.51
CA GLN A 124 -8.49 10.61 3.31
C GLN A 124 -7.69 10.16 4.52
N LEU A 125 -8.10 9.03 5.08
CA LEU A 125 -7.43 8.36 6.19
C LEU A 125 -7.07 6.93 5.81
N GLU A 126 -5.79 6.59 5.89
CA GLU A 126 -5.31 5.21 5.88
C GLU A 126 -4.83 4.84 7.27
N VAL A 127 -5.29 3.70 7.80
CA VAL A 127 -4.95 3.23 9.14
C VAL A 127 -4.44 1.80 9.13
N SER A 128 -3.33 1.57 9.84
CA SER A 128 -2.79 0.26 10.17
C SER A 128 -2.80 0.09 11.69
N PHE A 129 -3.56 -0.90 12.18
CA PHE A 129 -3.65 -1.16 13.63
C PHE A 129 -2.48 -1.96 14.17
N SER A 130 -1.98 -2.92 13.39
CA SER A 130 -0.89 -3.80 13.81
C SER A 130 -0.19 -4.45 12.61
N ASN A 131 0.92 -5.14 12.87
CA ASN A 131 1.61 -5.97 11.89
C ASN A 131 1.19 -7.44 11.92
N VAL A 132 0.11 -7.81 12.62
CA VAL A 132 -0.39 -9.19 12.65
C VAL A 132 -0.67 -9.65 11.23
N CYS A 133 -0.01 -10.73 10.80
CA CYS A 133 -0.15 -11.30 9.46
C CYS A 133 0.21 -12.78 9.47
N ASN A 134 -0.56 -13.56 8.75
CA ASN A 134 -0.35 -15.00 8.55
C ASN A 134 0.58 -15.33 7.37
N PHE A 135 0.94 -14.31 6.54
CA PHE A 135 1.86 -14.47 5.42
C PHE A 135 3.26 -13.92 5.74
N ALA A 136 4.26 -14.48 5.04
CA ALA A 136 5.63 -13.99 5.03
C ALA A 136 6.13 -13.84 3.58
N CYS A 137 5.47 -12.96 2.81
CA CYS A 137 5.82 -12.69 1.41
C CYS A 137 7.29 -12.32 1.26
N SER A 138 7.96 -12.80 0.20
CA SER A 138 9.42 -12.69 0.01
C SER A 138 9.97 -11.27 0.08
N TYR A 139 9.21 -10.29 -0.39
CA TYR A 139 9.55 -8.86 -0.40
C TYR A 139 9.02 -8.08 0.80
N CYS A 140 8.33 -8.76 1.73
CA CYS A 140 7.81 -8.13 2.95
C CYS A 140 8.85 -8.21 4.09
N GLY A 141 8.52 -7.67 5.26
CA GLY A 141 9.42 -7.68 6.41
C GLY A 141 8.71 -7.61 7.75
N PRO A 142 9.49 -7.65 8.85
CA PRO A 142 8.96 -7.65 10.23
C PRO A 142 8.07 -6.45 10.56
N SER A 143 8.28 -5.33 9.89
CA SER A 143 7.47 -4.12 10.06
C SER A 143 6.03 -4.27 9.59
N PHE A 144 5.74 -5.25 8.72
CA PHE A 144 4.42 -5.45 8.12
C PHE A 144 3.91 -6.88 8.28
N SER A 145 4.68 -7.78 8.92
CA SER A 145 4.27 -9.16 9.15
C SER A 145 4.83 -9.70 10.45
N SER A 146 3.92 -10.09 11.36
CA SER A 146 4.27 -10.77 12.60
C SER A 146 4.88 -12.16 12.35
N LYS A 147 4.55 -12.83 11.23
CA LYS A 147 5.19 -14.08 10.82
C LYS A 147 6.67 -13.85 10.48
N TRP A 148 6.99 -12.77 9.75
CA TRP A 148 8.37 -12.33 9.53
C TRP A 148 9.07 -11.95 10.83
N ALA A 149 8.42 -11.20 11.71
CA ALA A 149 9.01 -10.82 13.00
C ALA A 149 9.35 -12.04 13.85
N THR A 150 8.49 -13.05 13.86
CA THR A 150 8.71 -14.31 14.54
C THR A 150 9.88 -15.10 13.95
N ASP A 151 9.95 -15.20 12.62
CA ASP A 151 11.05 -15.87 11.92
C ASP A 151 12.40 -15.24 12.25
N VAL A 152 12.50 -13.93 12.07
CA VAL A 152 13.76 -13.20 12.32
C VAL A 152 14.15 -13.20 13.81
N SER A 153 13.17 -13.16 14.71
CA SER A 153 13.45 -13.28 16.15
C SER A 153 14.06 -14.62 16.52
N ARG A 154 13.67 -15.70 15.82
CA ARG A 154 14.16 -17.07 16.09
C ARG A 154 15.48 -17.39 15.38
N ASN A 155 15.61 -16.93 14.13
CA ASN A 155 16.66 -17.39 13.22
C ASN A 155 17.67 -16.28 12.88
N GLY A 156 17.47 -15.05 13.35
CA GLY A 156 18.26 -13.88 12.96
C GLY A 156 17.85 -13.28 11.60
N PRO A 157 18.43 -12.13 11.24
CA PRO A 157 18.17 -11.47 9.97
C PRO A 157 18.69 -12.32 8.78
N TYR A 158 18.22 -11.98 7.58
CA TYR A 158 18.72 -12.53 6.33
C TYR A 158 20.02 -11.86 5.89
N VAL A 159 20.49 -12.20 4.69
CA VAL A 159 21.68 -11.64 4.07
C VAL A 159 21.78 -10.12 4.23
N ASN A 160 22.98 -9.62 4.54
CA ASN A 160 23.29 -8.20 4.72
C ASN A 160 22.38 -7.48 5.75
N GLY A 161 21.86 -8.21 6.74
CA GLY A 161 20.95 -7.67 7.74
C GLY A 161 19.52 -7.42 7.22
N TYR A 162 19.19 -7.94 6.05
CA TYR A 162 17.83 -7.80 5.51
C TYR A 162 16.81 -8.35 6.50
N ASN A 163 15.73 -7.61 6.67
CA ASN A 163 14.65 -7.91 7.61
C ASN A 163 15.08 -7.92 9.09
N SER A 164 16.09 -7.15 9.48
CA SER A 164 16.41 -6.92 10.88
C SER A 164 15.21 -6.32 11.65
N LEU A 165 15.11 -6.67 12.95
CA LEU A 165 14.08 -6.11 13.83
C LEU A 165 14.47 -4.68 14.26
N ASN A 166 14.12 -3.69 13.44
CA ASN A 166 14.53 -2.30 13.66
C ASN A 166 13.51 -1.48 14.46
N LYS A 167 12.25 -1.94 14.55
CA LYS A 167 11.16 -1.25 15.27
C LYS A 167 10.43 -2.22 16.19
N LYS A 168 10.07 -1.71 17.37
CA LYS A 168 9.24 -2.47 18.32
C LYS A 168 7.78 -2.13 18.08
N TYR A 169 7.00 -3.12 17.69
CA TYR A 169 5.55 -3.02 17.58
C TYR A 169 4.90 -3.22 18.95
N ILE A 170 3.87 -2.41 19.22
CA ILE A 170 2.94 -2.65 20.32
C ILE A 170 2.02 -3.79 19.85
N LEU A 171 1.99 -4.88 20.60
CA LEU A 171 1.19 -6.06 20.21
C LEU A 171 -0.31 -5.73 20.28
N ASP A 172 -1.09 -6.33 19.39
CA ASP A 172 -2.53 -6.10 19.29
C ASP A 172 -3.31 -6.37 20.61
N LYS A 173 -2.76 -7.23 21.47
CA LYS A 173 -3.28 -7.56 22.81
C LYS A 173 -2.86 -6.58 23.92
N GLU A 174 -1.89 -5.71 23.67
CA GLU A 174 -1.39 -4.74 24.64
C GLU A 174 -2.20 -3.44 24.57
N GLN A 175 -2.17 -2.66 25.66
CA GLN A 175 -2.71 -1.32 25.64
C GLN A 175 -1.84 -0.43 24.73
N ASN A 176 -2.49 0.22 23.78
CA ASN A 176 -1.82 1.06 22.79
C ASN A 176 -2.42 2.47 22.80
N PRO A 177 -1.68 3.48 23.28
CA PRO A 177 -2.18 4.84 23.40
C PRO A 177 -2.56 5.47 22.05
N TYR A 178 -1.94 5.03 20.95
CA TYR A 178 -2.28 5.52 19.60
C TYR A 178 -3.62 4.94 19.13
N VAL A 179 -3.92 3.68 19.47
CA VAL A 179 -5.23 3.07 19.22
C VAL A 179 -6.32 3.73 20.04
N ASP A 180 -6.05 4.01 21.31
CA ASP A 180 -6.99 4.74 22.18
C ASP A 180 -7.29 6.13 21.60
N ALA A 181 -6.24 6.87 21.18
CA ALA A 181 -6.39 8.17 20.53
C ALA A 181 -7.12 8.07 19.18
N PHE A 182 -6.95 6.99 18.41
CA PHE A 182 -7.67 6.77 17.17
C PHE A 182 -9.19 6.67 17.41
N TRP A 183 -9.60 5.92 18.45
CA TRP A 183 -11.02 5.79 18.77
C TRP A 183 -11.63 7.07 19.31
N ASP A 184 -10.84 7.96 19.94
CA ASP A 184 -11.26 9.30 20.31
C ASP A 184 -11.33 10.26 19.11
N TYR A 185 -10.50 10.08 18.11
CA TYR A 185 -10.38 10.97 16.96
C TYR A 185 -11.38 10.63 15.85
N LEU A 186 -11.57 9.35 15.57
CA LEU A 186 -12.42 8.89 14.47
C LEU A 186 -13.84 9.51 14.48
N PRO A 187 -14.56 9.55 15.61
CA PRO A 187 -15.91 10.15 15.63
C PRO A 187 -15.93 11.64 15.23
N LYS A 188 -14.84 12.36 15.49
CA LYS A 188 -14.73 13.80 15.21
C LYS A 188 -14.58 14.07 13.72
N ILE A 189 -13.83 13.20 13.01
CA ILE A 189 -13.49 13.37 11.60
C ILE A 189 -14.32 12.50 10.66
N TYR A 190 -15.08 11.55 11.16
CA TYR A 190 -15.72 10.51 10.33
C TYR A 190 -16.61 11.09 9.22
N ASN A 191 -17.32 12.16 9.50
CA ASN A 191 -18.21 12.80 8.53
C ASN A 191 -17.47 13.63 7.47
N THR A 192 -16.22 14.00 7.69
CA THR A 192 -15.37 14.68 6.70
C THR A 192 -14.64 13.71 5.78
N LEU A 193 -14.57 12.42 6.15
CA LEU A 193 -13.88 11.43 5.38
C LEU A 193 -14.61 11.10 4.07
N HIS A 194 -13.91 11.21 2.96
CA HIS A 194 -14.31 10.69 1.66
C HIS A 194 -13.69 9.31 1.39
N THR A 195 -12.55 9.01 2.02
CA THR A 195 -11.91 7.71 1.93
C THR A 195 -11.36 7.27 3.28
N LEU A 196 -11.75 6.08 3.69
CA LEU A 196 -11.18 5.37 4.84
C LEU A 196 -10.57 4.06 4.32
N ARG A 197 -9.26 3.92 4.47
CA ARG A 197 -8.53 2.73 4.05
C ARG A 197 -7.97 1.99 5.24
N ILE A 198 -8.21 0.70 5.32
CA ILE A 198 -7.71 -0.18 6.38
C ILE A 198 -6.57 -1.01 5.78
N THR A 199 -5.38 -0.88 6.38
CA THR A 199 -4.17 -1.60 6.00
C THR A 199 -3.50 -2.25 7.21
N GLY A 200 -2.28 -2.72 7.06
CA GLY A 200 -1.47 -3.30 8.14
C GLY A 200 -0.76 -4.56 7.69
N GLY A 201 -0.64 -5.53 8.58
CA GLY A 201 -0.22 -6.88 8.23
C GLY A 201 -1.31 -7.59 7.42
N GLU A 202 -2.22 -8.27 8.12
CA GLU A 202 -3.50 -8.75 7.56
C GLU A 202 -4.65 -8.13 8.39
N PRO A 203 -5.35 -7.14 7.87
CA PRO A 203 -6.39 -6.43 8.60
C PRO A 203 -7.49 -7.33 9.16
N LEU A 204 -7.90 -8.38 8.43
CA LEU A 204 -8.97 -9.27 8.89
C LEU A 204 -8.59 -10.09 10.14
N MET A 205 -7.31 -10.13 10.49
CA MET A 205 -6.83 -10.77 11.73
C MET A 205 -6.81 -9.81 12.92
N SER A 206 -7.09 -8.50 12.72
CA SER A 206 -7.08 -7.52 13.80
C SER A 206 -8.48 -7.31 14.37
N ARG A 207 -8.63 -7.44 15.70
CA ARG A 207 -9.88 -7.10 16.40
C ARG A 207 -10.31 -5.65 16.19
N HIS A 208 -9.35 -4.76 15.95
CA HIS A 208 -9.65 -3.34 15.73
C HIS A 208 -10.25 -3.10 14.33
N THR A 209 -9.89 -3.91 13.34
CA THR A 209 -10.57 -3.89 12.03
C THR A 209 -12.05 -4.28 12.19
N LYS A 210 -12.34 -5.38 12.90
CA LYS A 210 -13.74 -5.79 13.18
C LYS A 210 -14.52 -4.69 13.89
N LYS A 211 -13.93 -4.08 14.92
CA LYS A 211 -14.53 -2.93 15.62
C LYS A 211 -14.76 -1.73 14.69
N LEU A 212 -13.86 -1.48 13.72
CA LEU A 212 -14.03 -0.38 12.76
C LEU A 212 -15.15 -0.67 11.76
N LEU A 213 -15.27 -1.90 11.27
CA LEU A 213 -16.39 -2.31 10.42
C LEU A 213 -17.73 -2.17 11.17
N GLU A 214 -17.77 -2.59 12.44
CA GLU A 214 -18.94 -2.38 13.30
C GLU A 214 -19.25 -0.90 13.50
N TYR A 215 -18.24 -0.05 13.70
CA TYR A 215 -18.44 1.40 13.79
C TYR A 215 -19.08 1.97 12.52
N VAL A 216 -18.59 1.59 11.34
CA VAL A 216 -19.14 2.02 10.03
C VAL A 216 -20.59 1.57 9.87
N LYS A 217 -20.91 0.35 10.29
CA LYS A 217 -22.28 -0.19 10.26
C LYS A 217 -23.27 0.67 11.05
N TYR A 218 -22.87 1.17 12.22
CA TYR A 218 -23.75 1.97 13.08
C TYR A 218 -23.68 3.48 12.83
N ASN A 219 -22.73 3.93 11.99
CA ASN A 219 -22.56 5.34 11.65
C ASN A 219 -22.55 5.52 10.12
N PRO A 220 -23.71 5.51 9.44
CA PRO A 220 -23.77 5.63 7.99
C PRO A 220 -23.11 6.92 7.47
N ASN A 221 -22.23 6.79 6.45
CA ASN A 221 -21.65 7.92 5.74
C ASN A 221 -21.71 7.66 4.23
N LYS A 222 -22.69 8.24 3.54
CA LYS A 222 -22.94 8.06 2.10
C LYS A 222 -21.91 8.74 1.20
N ASN A 223 -20.97 9.48 1.76
CA ASN A 223 -19.85 10.07 1.02
C ASN A 223 -18.58 9.22 1.12
N LEU A 224 -18.56 8.23 2.01
CA LEU A 224 -17.38 7.43 2.32
C LEU A 224 -17.15 6.29 1.31
N THR A 225 -15.98 6.26 0.69
CA THR A 225 -15.42 5.06 0.06
C THR A 225 -14.60 4.31 1.12
N LEU A 226 -15.01 3.09 1.47
CA LEU A 226 -14.30 2.22 2.39
C LEU A 226 -13.40 1.27 1.61
N ILE A 227 -12.10 1.31 1.85
CA ILE A 227 -11.11 0.43 1.21
C ILE A 227 -10.54 -0.53 2.25
N ILE A 228 -10.60 -1.83 2.00
CA ILE A 228 -10.09 -2.84 2.92
C ILE A 228 -9.02 -3.64 2.19
N ASN A 229 -7.77 -3.52 2.64
CA ASN A 229 -6.70 -4.35 2.15
C ASN A 229 -6.76 -5.72 2.85
N THR A 230 -6.58 -6.80 2.09
CA THR A 230 -6.48 -8.14 2.67
C THR A 230 -5.76 -9.09 1.73
N ASN A 231 -5.01 -10.04 2.29
CA ASN A 231 -4.39 -11.10 1.53
C ASN A 231 -5.38 -12.24 1.17
N LEU A 232 -6.61 -12.18 1.69
CA LEU A 232 -7.67 -13.20 1.54
C LEU A 232 -7.26 -14.62 1.93
N GLY A 233 -6.14 -14.80 2.64
CA GLY A 233 -5.63 -16.10 3.08
C GLY A 233 -5.92 -16.41 4.55
N VAL A 234 -6.84 -15.68 5.17
CA VAL A 234 -7.27 -15.91 6.55
C VAL A 234 -8.08 -17.21 6.70
N PRO A 235 -8.24 -17.78 7.92
CA PRO A 235 -9.16 -18.89 8.16
C PRO A 235 -10.57 -18.62 7.62
N ASP A 236 -11.28 -19.70 7.21
CA ASP A 236 -12.63 -19.60 6.62
C ASP A 236 -13.61 -18.85 7.52
N GLU A 237 -13.58 -19.09 8.82
CA GLU A 237 -14.43 -18.37 9.79
C GLU A 237 -14.28 -16.85 9.67
N LEU A 238 -13.04 -16.35 9.67
CA LEU A 238 -12.77 -14.91 9.54
C LEU A 238 -13.15 -14.37 8.15
N PHE A 239 -12.98 -15.19 7.10
CA PHE A 239 -13.38 -14.81 5.76
C PHE A 239 -14.90 -14.66 5.63
N TYR A 240 -15.68 -15.63 6.10
CA TYR A 240 -17.14 -15.56 6.00
C TYR A 240 -17.74 -14.51 6.94
N ASP A 241 -17.20 -14.34 8.15
CA ASP A 241 -17.55 -13.23 9.04
C ASP A 241 -17.37 -11.88 8.35
N PHE A 242 -16.22 -11.71 7.66
CA PHE A 242 -15.95 -10.49 6.90
C PHE A 242 -16.95 -10.27 5.74
N ILE A 243 -17.33 -11.31 5.02
CA ILE A 243 -18.35 -11.22 3.96
C ILE A 243 -19.68 -10.71 4.54
N GLU A 244 -20.12 -11.26 5.67
CA GLU A 244 -21.36 -10.82 6.31
C GLU A 244 -21.26 -9.38 6.84
N ASP A 245 -20.12 -8.99 7.41
CA ASP A 245 -19.90 -7.60 7.83
C ASP A 245 -19.98 -6.65 6.62
N VAL A 246 -19.38 -7.00 5.47
CA VAL A 246 -19.44 -6.20 4.24
C VAL A 246 -20.89 -6.08 3.73
N LYS A 247 -21.67 -7.16 3.68
CA LYS A 247 -23.09 -7.13 3.30
C LYS A 247 -23.89 -6.13 4.15
N LEU A 248 -23.62 -6.10 5.45
CA LEU A 248 -24.29 -5.20 6.39
C LEU A 248 -23.86 -3.74 6.23
N ILE A 249 -22.62 -3.49 5.80
CA ILE A 249 -22.05 -2.14 5.66
C ILE A 249 -22.38 -1.51 4.29
N GLN A 250 -22.50 -2.30 3.24
CA GLN A 250 -22.73 -1.79 1.87
C GLN A 250 -23.85 -0.73 1.78
N PRO A 251 -25.01 -0.90 2.45
CA PRO A 251 -26.07 0.10 2.43
C PRO A 251 -25.71 1.41 3.16
N HIS A 252 -24.60 1.49 3.89
CA HIS A 252 -24.25 2.61 4.77
C HIS A 252 -23.16 3.51 4.22
N VAL A 253 -22.45 3.10 3.19
CA VAL A 253 -21.34 3.84 2.57
C VAL A 253 -21.62 4.14 1.11
N LYS A 254 -20.78 4.94 0.47
CA LYS A 254 -20.84 5.26 -0.96
C LYS A 254 -20.39 4.06 -1.80
N GLU A 255 -19.26 3.47 -1.41
CA GLU A 255 -18.61 2.39 -2.16
C GLU A 255 -17.71 1.59 -1.22
N ILE A 256 -17.58 0.28 -1.47
CA ILE A 256 -16.58 -0.56 -0.83
C ILE A 256 -15.62 -1.09 -1.91
N GLU A 257 -14.31 -0.92 -1.65
CA GLU A 257 -13.25 -1.56 -2.42
C GLU A 257 -12.53 -2.59 -1.53
N ILE A 258 -12.48 -3.83 -1.99
CA ILE A 258 -11.63 -4.86 -1.39
C ILE A 258 -10.34 -4.89 -2.21
N ALA A 259 -9.22 -4.56 -1.58
CA ALA A 259 -7.92 -4.53 -2.22
C ALA A 259 -7.14 -5.79 -1.82
N THR A 260 -7.00 -6.74 -2.75
CA THR A 260 -6.24 -7.97 -2.50
C THR A 260 -4.94 -7.99 -3.29
N SER A 261 -3.98 -8.76 -2.79
CA SER A 261 -2.64 -8.76 -3.35
C SER A 261 -2.41 -9.96 -4.25
N GLY A 262 -1.83 -9.73 -5.44
CA GLY A 262 -1.46 -10.79 -6.40
C GLY A 262 -0.58 -10.24 -7.51
N GLU A 263 0.44 -11.03 -7.94
CA GLU A 263 1.38 -10.64 -8.99
C GLU A 263 1.98 -11.85 -9.75
N SER A 264 1.45 -13.06 -9.50
CA SER A 264 1.87 -14.31 -10.13
C SER A 264 0.76 -15.35 -9.97
N THR A 265 0.93 -16.56 -10.52
CA THR A 265 -0.06 -17.64 -10.49
C THR A 265 0.48 -18.93 -9.85
N GLY A 266 -0.44 -19.77 -9.33
CA GLY A 266 -0.16 -21.12 -8.84
C GLY A 266 0.98 -21.17 -7.82
N ILE A 267 1.81 -22.20 -7.92
CA ILE A 267 2.93 -22.46 -6.99
C ILE A 267 3.94 -21.29 -6.92
N ARG A 268 4.08 -20.50 -7.98
CA ARG A 268 4.96 -19.34 -7.98
C ARG A 268 4.39 -18.20 -7.13
N ALA A 269 3.09 -17.96 -7.21
CA ALA A 269 2.42 -17.04 -6.30
C ALA A 269 2.56 -17.49 -4.84
N GLU A 270 2.42 -18.80 -4.58
CA GLU A 270 2.59 -19.39 -3.25
C GLU A 270 4.05 -19.33 -2.74
N TYR A 271 5.03 -19.39 -3.65
CA TYR A 271 6.42 -19.14 -3.29
C TYR A 271 6.66 -17.69 -2.90
N ILE A 272 6.24 -16.75 -3.75
CA ILE A 272 6.41 -15.30 -3.52
C ILE A 272 5.69 -14.87 -2.24
N ARG A 273 4.48 -15.39 -2.02
CA ARG A 273 3.60 -15.07 -0.87
C ARG A 273 3.49 -16.26 0.07
N ASP A 274 4.56 -16.52 0.82
CA ASP A 274 4.57 -17.65 1.76
C ASP A 274 3.40 -17.61 2.74
N GLY A 275 2.51 -18.57 2.64
CA GLY A 275 1.23 -18.68 3.35
C GLY A 275 0.00 -18.64 2.42
N LEU A 276 0.17 -18.29 1.14
CA LEU A 276 -0.88 -18.31 0.14
C LEU A 276 -1.18 -19.75 -0.31
N ASP A 277 -2.46 -20.06 -0.46
CA ASP A 277 -3.01 -21.11 -1.32
C ASP A 277 -3.69 -20.40 -2.50
N TYR A 278 -3.10 -20.49 -3.68
CA TYR A 278 -3.56 -19.72 -4.85
C TYR A 278 -4.96 -20.12 -5.31
N ALA A 279 -5.27 -21.40 -5.28
CA ALA A 279 -6.59 -21.90 -5.72
C ALA A 279 -7.70 -21.42 -4.75
N SER A 280 -7.46 -21.52 -3.46
CA SER A 280 -8.37 -21.01 -2.43
C SER A 280 -8.56 -19.50 -2.56
N TRP A 281 -7.47 -18.74 -2.70
CA TRP A 281 -7.49 -17.29 -2.88
C TRP A 281 -8.29 -16.87 -4.12
N TYR A 282 -8.07 -17.52 -5.27
CA TYR A 282 -8.78 -17.21 -6.51
C TYR A 282 -10.28 -17.54 -6.40
N ASN A 283 -10.64 -18.63 -5.70
CA ASN A 283 -12.04 -18.97 -5.42
C ASN A 283 -12.70 -17.95 -4.50
N ARG A 284 -11.98 -17.42 -3.50
CA ARG A 284 -12.47 -16.33 -2.63
C ARG A 284 -12.66 -15.02 -3.40
N CYS A 285 -11.79 -14.72 -4.37
CA CYS A 285 -12.00 -13.58 -5.28
C CYS A 285 -13.31 -13.73 -6.08
N LYS A 286 -13.57 -14.92 -6.64
CA LYS A 286 -14.84 -15.21 -7.34
C LYS A 286 -16.03 -15.09 -6.40
N TYR A 287 -15.93 -15.63 -5.19
CA TYR A 287 -17.00 -15.58 -4.20
C TYR A 287 -17.35 -14.13 -3.82
N ILE A 288 -16.34 -13.29 -3.54
CA ILE A 288 -16.53 -11.86 -3.28
C ILE A 288 -17.30 -11.19 -4.42
N LEU A 289 -16.86 -11.41 -5.66
CA LEU A 289 -17.46 -10.78 -6.85
C LEU A 289 -18.86 -11.28 -7.15
N SER A 290 -19.23 -12.51 -6.76
CA SER A 290 -20.58 -13.05 -6.93
C SER A 290 -21.54 -12.62 -5.81
N GLU A 291 -21.06 -12.48 -4.58
CA GLU A 291 -21.89 -12.27 -3.39
C GLU A 291 -22.05 -10.81 -2.99
N LEU A 292 -21.09 -9.95 -3.38
CA LEU A 292 -21.00 -8.58 -2.90
C LEU A 292 -21.06 -7.56 -4.04
N ASP A 293 -21.69 -6.43 -3.78
CA ASP A 293 -21.66 -5.26 -4.66
C ASP A 293 -20.45 -4.37 -4.33
N VAL A 294 -19.24 -4.90 -4.57
CA VAL A 294 -17.97 -4.22 -4.26
C VAL A 294 -17.06 -4.18 -5.47
N LYS A 295 -16.08 -3.30 -5.45
CA LYS A 295 -14.95 -3.34 -6.37
C LYS A 295 -13.86 -4.22 -5.76
N LEU A 296 -13.38 -5.21 -6.52
CA LEU A 296 -12.20 -6.00 -6.15
C LEU A 296 -10.98 -5.47 -6.91
N ASN A 297 -10.00 -4.92 -6.19
CA ASN A 297 -8.79 -4.34 -6.77
C ASN A 297 -7.57 -5.22 -6.48
N PHE A 298 -6.90 -5.69 -7.52
CA PHE A 298 -5.65 -6.44 -7.40
C PHE A 298 -4.49 -5.48 -7.25
N MET A 299 -3.79 -5.57 -6.11
CA MET A 299 -2.60 -4.79 -5.82
C MET A 299 -1.35 -5.64 -6.07
N CYS A 300 -0.66 -5.34 -7.18
CA CYS A 300 0.53 -6.05 -7.58
C CYS A 300 1.78 -5.39 -7.00
N ALA A 301 2.49 -6.12 -6.15
CA ALA A 301 3.85 -5.79 -5.76
C ALA A 301 4.80 -6.43 -6.78
N TYR A 302 4.87 -5.82 -7.98
CA TYR A 302 5.62 -6.35 -9.10
C TYR A 302 7.12 -6.41 -8.79
N ASN A 303 7.69 -7.59 -8.88
CA ASN A 303 9.04 -7.87 -8.41
C ASN A 303 9.75 -8.85 -9.35
N LEU A 304 11.05 -9.08 -9.12
CA LEU A 304 11.86 -10.00 -9.92
C LEU A 304 11.19 -11.36 -10.14
N LEU A 305 10.61 -11.96 -9.10
CA LEU A 305 10.05 -13.33 -9.15
C LEU A 305 8.69 -13.40 -9.87
N SER A 306 8.06 -12.26 -10.16
CA SER A 306 6.80 -12.23 -10.90
C SER A 306 6.96 -12.05 -12.41
N ILE A 307 8.14 -11.66 -12.90
CA ILE A 307 8.35 -11.24 -14.28
C ILE A 307 7.86 -12.29 -15.29
N THR A 308 8.24 -13.55 -15.12
CA THR A 308 8.02 -14.61 -16.10
C THR A 308 6.59 -15.15 -16.14
N THR A 309 5.76 -14.83 -15.15
CA THR A 309 4.37 -15.32 -15.04
C THR A 309 3.34 -14.22 -14.89
N PHE A 310 3.76 -12.96 -14.98
CA PHE A 310 2.84 -11.85 -14.77
C PHE A 310 1.74 -11.79 -15.85
N THR A 311 2.07 -12.08 -17.10
CA THR A 311 1.08 -12.15 -18.19
C THR A 311 0.02 -13.20 -17.90
N ASP A 312 0.37 -14.35 -17.32
CA ASP A 312 -0.62 -15.38 -16.95
C ASP A 312 -1.52 -14.90 -15.78
N PHE A 313 -0.94 -14.20 -14.81
CA PHE A 313 -1.73 -13.54 -13.77
C PHE A 313 -2.70 -12.50 -14.34
N LEU A 314 -2.26 -11.70 -15.32
CA LEU A 314 -3.14 -10.74 -16.01
C LEU A 314 -4.29 -11.42 -16.75
N LYS A 315 -4.08 -12.62 -17.33
CA LYS A 315 -5.14 -13.42 -17.94
C LYS A 315 -6.19 -13.85 -16.90
N ASP A 316 -5.76 -14.31 -15.71
CA ASP A 316 -6.66 -14.66 -14.62
C ASP A 316 -7.49 -13.46 -14.14
N VAL A 317 -6.86 -12.28 -13.97
CA VAL A 317 -7.56 -11.04 -13.65
C VAL A 317 -8.56 -10.64 -14.73
N LYS A 318 -8.19 -10.81 -16.01
CA LYS A 318 -9.07 -10.53 -17.16
C LYS A 318 -10.29 -11.44 -17.18
N LEU A 319 -10.14 -12.72 -16.83
CA LEU A 319 -11.26 -13.65 -16.72
C LEU A 319 -12.26 -13.19 -15.66
N LEU A 320 -11.78 -12.76 -14.49
CA LEU A 320 -12.63 -12.20 -13.44
C LEU A 320 -13.32 -10.91 -13.89
N TYR A 321 -12.59 -9.99 -14.54
CA TYR A 321 -13.17 -8.76 -15.08
C TYR A 321 -14.28 -9.07 -16.11
N THR A 322 -14.04 -10.00 -17.02
CA THR A 322 -15.01 -10.37 -18.06
C THR A 322 -16.25 -11.01 -17.46
N SER A 323 -16.11 -11.79 -16.37
CA SER A 323 -17.23 -12.48 -15.74
C SER A 323 -18.07 -11.59 -14.83
N TYR A 324 -17.43 -10.62 -14.13
CA TYR A 324 -18.08 -9.88 -13.04
C TYR A 324 -18.04 -8.34 -13.20
N GLY A 325 -17.16 -7.78 -14.00
CA GLY A 325 -17.08 -6.36 -14.37
C GLY A 325 -16.42 -5.44 -13.34
N LYS A 326 -16.52 -5.72 -12.04
CA LYS A 326 -16.06 -4.82 -10.95
C LYS A 326 -14.65 -5.16 -10.46
N VAL A 327 -13.71 -5.31 -11.38
CA VAL A 327 -12.32 -5.67 -11.09
C VAL A 327 -11.39 -4.52 -11.44
N GLY A 328 -10.49 -4.16 -10.54
CA GLY A 328 -9.43 -3.18 -10.72
C GLY A 328 -8.04 -3.80 -10.65
N LEU A 329 -7.04 -3.09 -11.16
CA LEU A 329 -5.64 -3.50 -11.13
C LEU A 329 -4.76 -2.30 -10.80
N SER A 330 -3.91 -2.44 -9.80
CA SER A 330 -2.92 -1.45 -9.39
C SER A 330 -1.54 -2.10 -9.35
N ILE A 331 -0.58 -1.56 -10.10
CA ILE A 331 0.77 -2.13 -10.22
C ILE A 331 1.77 -1.16 -9.59
N SER A 332 2.59 -1.67 -8.69
CA SER A 332 3.71 -0.95 -8.07
C SER A 332 4.96 -1.83 -8.09
N SER A 333 6.11 -1.27 -8.47
CA SER A 333 7.38 -2.00 -8.43
C SER A 333 7.88 -2.17 -7.00
N VAL A 334 8.38 -3.35 -6.68
CA VAL A 334 9.22 -3.56 -5.50
C VAL A 334 10.60 -2.94 -5.77
N VAL A 335 10.91 -1.88 -5.03
CA VAL A 335 12.22 -1.20 -5.09
C VAL A 335 13.14 -1.61 -3.94
N GLN A 336 12.57 -2.12 -2.86
CA GLN A 336 13.25 -2.70 -1.71
C GLN A 336 12.59 -4.01 -1.31
N PRO A 337 13.38 -5.07 -1.07
CA PRO A 337 14.84 -5.12 -1.20
C PRO A 337 15.30 -5.05 -2.66
N THR A 338 16.42 -4.39 -2.93
CA THR A 338 16.94 -4.17 -4.30
C THR A 338 17.16 -5.46 -5.07
N PHE A 339 17.56 -6.54 -4.41
CA PHE A 339 17.78 -7.85 -5.03
C PHE A 339 16.49 -8.56 -5.49
N LEU A 340 15.31 -8.09 -5.07
CA LEU A 340 14.00 -8.52 -5.60
C LEU A 340 13.38 -7.47 -6.55
N SER A 341 14.07 -6.37 -6.80
CA SER A 341 13.63 -5.39 -7.79
C SER A 341 13.73 -5.96 -9.21
N VAL A 342 12.89 -5.46 -10.09
CA VAL A 342 12.95 -5.81 -11.54
C VAL A 342 14.29 -5.43 -12.17
N SER A 343 15.00 -4.44 -11.65
CA SER A 343 16.34 -4.07 -12.10
C SER A 343 17.40 -5.14 -11.83
N ALA A 344 17.14 -6.13 -10.98
CA ALA A 344 18.04 -7.26 -10.76
C ALA A 344 17.87 -8.39 -11.80
N ALA A 345 16.86 -8.32 -12.67
CA ALA A 345 16.59 -9.35 -13.67
C ALA A 345 17.58 -9.30 -14.85
N PRO A 346 17.87 -10.42 -15.53
CA PRO A 346 18.64 -10.43 -16.78
C PRO A 346 18.02 -9.53 -17.85
N ILE A 347 18.85 -8.87 -18.65
CA ILE A 347 18.38 -7.91 -19.67
C ILE A 347 17.52 -8.55 -20.75
N GLU A 348 17.77 -9.81 -21.07
CA GLU A 348 17.00 -10.62 -22.02
C GLU A 348 15.56 -10.85 -21.57
N TRP A 349 15.25 -10.67 -20.29
CA TRP A 349 13.89 -10.80 -19.75
C TRP A 349 12.98 -9.61 -20.06
N ARG A 350 13.54 -8.59 -20.71
CA ARG A 350 12.75 -7.46 -21.18
C ARG A 350 11.56 -7.88 -22.07
N SER A 351 11.71 -9.00 -22.78
CA SER A 351 10.63 -9.55 -23.62
C SER A 351 9.36 -9.89 -22.79
N TYR A 352 9.49 -10.42 -21.58
CA TYR A 352 8.35 -10.71 -20.71
C TYR A 352 7.62 -9.43 -20.27
N LEU A 353 8.38 -8.34 -20.03
CA LEU A 353 7.77 -7.06 -19.66
C LEU A 353 7.03 -6.45 -20.87
N VAL A 354 7.60 -6.58 -22.08
CA VAL A 354 6.95 -6.11 -23.31
C VAL A 354 5.66 -6.89 -23.56
N GLU A 355 5.66 -8.22 -23.44
CA GLU A 355 4.47 -9.06 -23.55
C GLU A 355 3.37 -8.63 -22.55
N SER A 356 3.75 -8.38 -21.30
CA SER A 356 2.83 -7.90 -20.28
C SER A 356 2.26 -6.52 -20.61
N LEU A 357 3.08 -5.61 -21.15
CA LEU A 357 2.62 -4.29 -21.58
C LEU A 357 1.63 -4.38 -22.74
N GLU A 358 1.93 -5.17 -23.78
CA GLU A 358 1.05 -5.39 -24.93
C GLU A 358 -0.30 -5.96 -24.48
N PHE A 359 -0.28 -6.90 -23.52
CA PHE A 359 -1.51 -7.43 -22.95
C PHE A 359 -2.30 -6.33 -22.21
N LEU A 360 -1.65 -5.50 -21.40
CA LEU A 360 -2.29 -4.40 -20.68
C LEU A 360 -2.86 -3.34 -21.63
N GLU A 361 -2.13 -2.94 -22.66
CA GLU A 361 -2.58 -1.97 -23.66
C GLU A 361 -3.84 -2.45 -24.40
N SER A 362 -3.96 -3.76 -24.61
CA SER A 362 -5.10 -4.37 -25.29
C SER A 362 -6.29 -4.65 -24.37
N ASN A 363 -6.11 -4.78 -23.05
CA ASN A 363 -7.11 -5.37 -22.15
C ASN A 363 -7.41 -4.56 -20.89
N ALA A 364 -6.65 -3.50 -20.58
CA ALA A 364 -6.81 -2.72 -19.37
C ALA A 364 -7.00 -1.23 -19.68
N PRO A 365 -7.49 -0.42 -18.72
CA PRO A 365 -7.50 1.03 -18.87
C PRO A 365 -6.11 1.58 -19.13
N GLY A 366 -5.98 2.58 -20.00
CA GLY A 366 -4.69 3.15 -20.41
C GLY A 366 -3.82 3.66 -19.24
N GLU A 367 -4.42 4.06 -18.11
CA GLU A 367 -3.69 4.43 -16.89
C GLU A 367 -2.86 3.25 -16.34
N VAL A 368 -3.39 2.04 -16.37
CA VAL A 368 -2.68 0.84 -15.88
C VAL A 368 -1.48 0.51 -16.76
N ALA A 369 -1.67 0.53 -18.09
CA ALA A 369 -0.59 0.34 -19.05
C ALA A 369 0.49 1.43 -18.91
N ASN A 370 0.10 2.69 -18.73
CA ASN A 370 1.04 3.79 -18.50
C ASN A 370 1.85 3.61 -17.21
N ARG A 371 1.23 3.16 -16.13
CA ARG A 371 1.96 2.81 -14.89
C ARG A 371 2.95 1.67 -15.12
N PHE A 372 2.59 0.67 -15.91
CA PHE A 372 3.51 -0.42 -16.23
C PHE A 372 4.70 0.02 -17.08
N LYS A 373 4.58 1.07 -17.92
CA LYS A 373 5.73 1.70 -18.59
C LYS A 373 6.77 2.23 -17.60
N HIS A 374 6.38 2.70 -16.42
CA HIS A 374 7.34 3.07 -15.37
C HIS A 374 8.08 1.86 -14.79
N VAL A 375 7.43 0.69 -14.75
CA VAL A 375 8.10 -0.58 -14.37
C VAL A 375 9.19 -0.91 -15.39
N ILE A 376 8.88 -0.79 -16.68
CA ILE A 376 9.88 -1.01 -17.76
C ILE A 376 10.99 0.02 -17.67
N ALA A 377 10.70 1.28 -17.45
CA ALA A 377 11.73 2.31 -17.28
C ALA A 377 12.65 2.02 -16.08
N HIS A 378 12.11 1.46 -15.00
CA HIS A 378 12.91 1.01 -13.85
C HIS A 378 13.75 -0.21 -14.19
N PHE A 379 13.24 -1.15 -14.99
CA PHE A 379 13.99 -2.29 -15.49
C PHE A 379 15.15 -1.86 -16.41
N ASP A 380 14.91 -0.89 -17.30
CA ASP A 380 15.88 -0.36 -18.27
C ASP A 380 16.90 0.62 -17.64
N ALA A 381 16.71 1.02 -16.38
CA ALA A 381 17.61 1.93 -15.68
C ALA A 381 19.03 1.33 -15.53
N PRO A 382 20.10 2.16 -15.53
CA PRO A 382 21.45 1.70 -15.27
C PRO A 382 21.55 0.90 -13.97
N ARG A 383 22.35 -0.15 -13.97
CA ARG A 383 22.59 -1.05 -12.83
C ARG A 383 23.92 -0.73 -12.20
N ASP A 384 23.91 -0.35 -10.93
CA ASP A 384 25.12 0.03 -10.22
C ASP A 384 25.84 -1.16 -9.56
N GLU A 385 25.14 -2.30 -9.36
CA GLU A 385 25.62 -3.46 -8.60
C GLU A 385 25.06 -4.77 -9.14
N ASP A 386 25.90 -5.83 -9.16
CA ASP A 386 25.45 -7.21 -9.37
C ASP A 386 24.87 -7.77 -8.06
N LEU A 387 23.56 -7.93 -8.02
CA LEU A 387 22.83 -8.41 -6.85
C LEU A 387 22.61 -9.93 -6.84
N SER A 388 23.16 -10.68 -7.82
CA SER A 388 22.92 -12.12 -7.98
C SER A 388 23.40 -12.94 -6.78
N ASP A 389 24.55 -12.60 -6.17
CA ASP A 389 25.07 -13.27 -4.97
C ASP A 389 24.18 -12.99 -3.74
N THR A 390 23.74 -11.75 -3.57
CA THR A 390 22.83 -11.38 -2.48
C THR A 390 21.49 -12.10 -2.62
N LEU A 391 20.94 -12.15 -3.81
CA LEU A 391 19.71 -12.87 -4.13
C LEU A 391 19.86 -14.38 -3.88
N SER A 392 20.96 -14.98 -4.33
CA SER A 392 21.27 -16.41 -4.10
C SER A 392 21.29 -16.74 -2.61
N LYS A 393 22.01 -15.97 -1.81
CA LYS A 393 22.06 -16.14 -0.35
C LYS A 393 20.70 -15.98 0.32
N PHE A 394 19.91 -15.00 -0.14
CA PHE A 394 18.54 -14.83 0.33
C PHE A 394 17.67 -16.05 0.03
N ILE A 395 17.69 -16.55 -1.20
CA ILE A 395 16.89 -17.69 -1.65
C ILE A 395 17.25 -18.95 -0.88
N ILE A 396 18.55 -19.27 -0.75
CA ILE A 396 19.00 -20.45 0.02
C ILE A 396 18.45 -20.42 1.45
N GLU A 397 18.54 -19.28 2.12
CA GLU A 397 18.05 -19.16 3.49
C GLU A 397 16.52 -19.13 3.54
N TYR A 398 15.84 -18.53 2.55
CA TYR A 398 14.38 -18.48 2.45
C TYR A 398 13.81 -19.89 2.24
N ASP A 399 14.37 -20.67 1.32
CA ASP A 399 13.99 -22.07 1.08
C ASP A 399 14.17 -22.91 2.34
N LYS A 400 15.35 -22.83 2.97
CA LYS A 400 15.66 -23.55 4.20
C LYS A 400 14.67 -23.26 5.33
N ARG A 401 14.35 -21.97 5.58
CA ARG A 401 13.45 -21.58 6.67
C ARG A 401 11.98 -21.91 6.41
N ARG A 402 11.59 -22.02 5.13
CA ARG A 402 10.18 -22.18 4.72
C ARG A 402 9.87 -23.54 4.12
N GLY A 403 10.88 -24.41 3.98
CA GLY A 403 10.70 -25.73 3.36
C GLY A 403 10.28 -25.62 1.89
N LYS A 404 10.81 -24.62 1.16
CA LYS A 404 10.52 -24.38 -0.26
C LYS A 404 11.66 -24.85 -1.14
N ASP A 405 11.41 -24.95 -2.46
CA ASP A 405 12.40 -25.31 -3.47
C ASP A 405 12.29 -24.30 -4.63
N PHE A 406 13.21 -23.37 -4.64
CA PHE A 406 13.29 -22.33 -5.67
C PHE A 406 13.54 -22.92 -7.05
N LYS A 407 14.50 -23.85 -7.16
CA LYS A 407 14.90 -24.43 -8.46
C LYS A 407 13.75 -25.14 -9.16
N SER A 408 12.95 -25.89 -8.41
CA SER A 408 11.79 -26.57 -8.97
C SER A 408 10.65 -25.61 -9.31
N THR A 409 10.52 -24.51 -8.56
CA THR A 409 9.46 -23.51 -8.76
C THR A 409 9.79 -22.57 -9.91
N PHE A 410 11.06 -22.18 -10.07
CA PHE A 410 11.55 -21.19 -11.03
C PHE A 410 12.73 -21.73 -11.85
N PRO A 411 12.57 -22.78 -12.67
CA PRO A 411 13.67 -23.41 -13.39
C PRO A 411 14.41 -22.50 -14.38
N GLU A 412 13.75 -21.44 -14.87
CA GLU A 412 14.32 -20.44 -15.78
C GLU A 412 15.29 -19.46 -15.09
N TYR A 413 15.32 -19.41 -13.77
CA TYR A 413 16.22 -18.53 -13.01
C TYR A 413 17.61 -19.15 -12.82
N SER A 414 18.15 -19.79 -13.85
CA SER A 414 19.45 -20.49 -13.83
C SER A 414 20.66 -19.61 -13.51
N PHE A 415 20.52 -18.29 -13.61
CA PHE A 415 21.55 -17.31 -13.22
C PHE A 415 21.71 -17.20 -11.68
N ILE A 416 20.74 -17.69 -10.92
CA ILE A 416 20.81 -17.72 -9.45
C ILE A 416 21.44 -19.03 -8.99
N LYS A 417 22.56 -18.93 -8.30
CA LYS A 417 23.27 -20.08 -7.71
C LYS A 417 22.60 -20.46 -6.38
N SER A 418 21.46 -21.13 -6.43
CA SER A 418 20.73 -21.63 -5.26
C SER A 418 20.99 -23.11 -5.04
#